data_7a8862e32a81f8f98ab801049a6d0459
#
_entry.id   7a8862e32a81f8f98ab801049a6d0459
#
_cell.length_a   1.000
_cell.length_b   1.000
_cell.length_c   1.000
_cell.angle_alpha   90.00
_cell.angle_beta   90.00
_cell.angle_gamma   90.00
#
_symmetry.space_group_name_H-M   'P 1'
#
loop_
_entity.id
_entity.type
_entity.pdbx_description
1 polymer ?
#
loop_
_entity_poly.entity_id
_entity_poly.type
_entity_poly.pdbx_seq_one_letter_code
_entity_poly.pdbx_strand_id
1 'polypeptide(L)'
;MCHLLDTPHRTGHVWIVRPVEANGGIASDTQADTSQNKPAYELLLQKRSHDKDSFPDCYDISSAGHVPAGSSVLDSAIRELSEELGIKASPDDLIPIGTHEGNSHSIFYGKPFHNHEFSTLYLYTKPVKIKDLVLQESEIQSVKWFDLNQLMEDVKNDAPGYCLYYDELQILKAALDNR
;
A
#
# COMPACT_ATOMS: atom_id res chain seq x y z
N MET A 1 17.02 -19.41 6.78
CA MET A 1 16.96 -19.15 8.24
C MET A 1 15.60 -18.58 8.53
N CYS A 2 14.72 -19.37 9.14
CA CYS A 2 13.35 -18.94 9.41
C CYS A 2 13.39 -17.99 10.61
N HIS A 3 13.19 -16.68 10.37
CA HIS A 3 13.05 -15.74 11.46
C HIS A 3 11.64 -15.90 12.05
N LEU A 4 11.53 -16.60 13.15
CA LEU A 4 10.45 -16.42 14.11
C LEU A 4 10.65 -15.02 14.72
N LEU A 5 10.08 -14.00 14.07
CA LEU A 5 10.12 -12.65 14.62
C LEU A 5 8.98 -12.50 15.64
N ASP A 6 9.18 -13.04 16.84
CA ASP A 6 8.37 -12.70 18.01
C ASP A 6 8.65 -11.27 18.53
N THR A 7 9.59 -10.56 17.92
CA THR A 7 9.97 -9.20 18.31
C THR A 7 9.28 -8.18 17.42
N PRO A 8 8.56 -7.21 18.00
CA PRO A 8 7.99 -6.08 17.26
C PRO A 8 9.07 -5.38 16.45
N HIS A 9 8.78 -5.06 15.21
CA HIS A 9 9.70 -4.35 14.33
C HIS A 9 9.03 -3.12 13.71
N ARG A 10 9.84 -2.18 13.23
CA ARG A 10 9.34 -0.96 12.58
C ARG A 10 9.39 -1.12 11.07
N THR A 11 8.36 -0.60 10.41
CA THR A 11 8.25 -0.57 8.95
C THR A 11 7.87 0.82 8.45
N GLY A 12 8.21 1.12 7.20
CA GLY A 12 7.71 2.27 6.47
C GLY A 12 6.84 1.80 5.33
N HIS A 13 5.59 2.24 5.28
CA HIS A 13 4.63 1.91 4.24
C HIS A 13 4.38 3.11 3.34
N VAL A 14 4.50 2.95 2.03
CA VAL A 14 4.21 3.99 1.05
C VAL A 14 3.01 3.59 0.21
N TRP A 15 1.96 4.39 0.27
CA TRP A 15 0.77 4.28 -0.55
C TRP A 15 0.87 5.23 -1.75
N ILE A 16 0.99 4.68 -2.95
CA ILE A 16 0.97 5.45 -4.19
C ILE A 16 -0.48 5.58 -4.65
N VAL A 17 -0.96 6.80 -4.76
CA VAL A 17 -2.34 7.10 -5.13
C VAL A 17 -2.43 8.04 -6.31
N ARG A 18 -3.52 7.94 -7.06
CA ARG A 18 -3.90 8.92 -8.07
C ARG A 18 -5.40 9.21 -7.99
N PRO A 19 -5.83 10.45 -8.27
CA PRO A 19 -7.25 10.73 -8.43
C PRO A 19 -7.76 10.08 -9.71
N VAL A 20 -9.00 9.60 -9.68
CA VAL A 20 -9.74 9.18 -10.89
C VAL A 20 -10.38 10.42 -11.48
N GLU A 21 -10.00 10.83 -12.68
CA GLU A 21 -10.69 11.87 -13.41
C GLU A 21 -12.12 11.43 -13.70
N ALA A 22 -13.09 12.23 -13.29
CA ALA A 22 -14.48 12.01 -13.69
C ALA A 22 -14.53 12.14 -15.22
N ASN A 23 -14.62 11.02 -15.93
CA ASN A 23 -14.81 11.01 -17.38
C ASN A 23 -16.03 11.87 -17.71
N GLY A 24 -15.83 12.92 -18.51
CA GLY A 24 -16.88 13.82 -18.99
C GLY A 24 -17.96 13.05 -19.78
N GLY A 25 -18.95 12.56 -19.06
CA GLY A 25 -20.22 12.13 -19.60
C GLY A 25 -21.09 13.37 -19.81
N ILE A 26 -21.62 13.52 -21.02
CA ILE A 26 -22.56 14.57 -21.48
C ILE A 26 -23.63 14.80 -20.42
N ALA A 27 -23.74 16.04 -19.94
CA ALA A 27 -24.76 16.47 -18.99
C ALA A 27 -26.15 16.19 -19.54
N SER A 28 -26.90 15.31 -18.91
CA SER A 28 -28.37 15.30 -18.96
C SER A 28 -28.87 15.98 -17.68
N ASP A 29 -29.63 17.07 -17.89
CA ASP A 29 -30.30 17.82 -16.84
C ASP A 29 -31.21 16.90 -16.00
N THR A 30 -30.73 16.45 -14.87
CA THR A 30 -31.56 15.97 -13.77
C THR A 30 -30.86 16.29 -12.47
N GLN A 31 -31.55 16.93 -11.56
CA GLN A 31 -31.10 17.50 -10.29
C GLN A 31 -30.08 16.58 -9.58
N ALA A 32 -28.82 17.05 -9.50
CA ALA A 32 -27.74 16.36 -8.84
C ALA A 32 -27.90 16.53 -7.32
N ASP A 33 -28.02 15.39 -6.64
CA ASP A 33 -27.80 15.28 -5.21
C ASP A 33 -26.32 15.68 -4.92
N THR A 34 -26.13 16.78 -4.21
CA THR A 34 -24.82 17.40 -3.92
C THR A 34 -23.98 16.65 -2.89
N SER A 35 -24.35 15.42 -2.51
CA SER A 35 -23.65 14.61 -1.50
C SER A 35 -22.58 13.66 -2.07
N GLN A 36 -22.34 13.62 -3.40
CA GLN A 36 -21.48 12.62 -4.05
C GLN A 36 -20.28 13.19 -4.82
N ASN A 37 -19.73 14.33 -4.47
CA ASN A 37 -18.60 14.89 -5.21
C ASN A 37 -17.24 14.76 -4.47
N LYS A 38 -17.03 13.63 -3.75
CA LYS A 38 -15.68 13.29 -3.27
C LYS A 38 -14.88 12.68 -4.41
N PRO A 39 -13.63 13.11 -4.61
CA PRO A 39 -12.78 12.52 -5.65
C PRO A 39 -12.62 11.02 -5.39
N ALA A 40 -12.79 10.23 -6.42
CA ALA A 40 -12.45 8.81 -6.40
C ALA A 40 -10.91 8.67 -6.53
N TYR A 41 -10.36 7.66 -5.89
CA TYR A 41 -8.92 7.40 -5.92
C TYR A 41 -8.63 5.98 -6.33
N GLU A 42 -7.52 5.78 -7.02
CA GLU A 42 -6.92 4.47 -7.26
C GLU A 42 -5.60 4.36 -6.49
N LEU A 43 -5.34 3.15 -6.00
CA LEU A 43 -4.09 2.77 -5.33
C LEU A 43 -3.27 1.86 -6.23
N LEU A 44 -1.97 2.09 -6.30
CA LEU A 44 -1.04 1.16 -6.92
C LEU A 44 -0.69 0.07 -5.90
N LEU A 45 -1.06 -1.17 -6.16
CA LEU A 45 -0.65 -2.31 -5.34
C LEU A 45 0.41 -3.13 -6.06
N GLN A 46 1.34 -3.68 -5.29
CA GLN A 46 2.30 -4.66 -5.77
C GLN A 46 1.75 -6.09 -5.59
N LYS A 47 1.99 -6.95 -6.57
CA LYS A 47 1.79 -8.38 -6.42
C LYS A 47 3.11 -9.00 -5.97
N ARG A 48 3.11 -9.60 -4.78
CA ARG A 48 4.28 -10.23 -4.17
C ARG A 48 4.81 -11.36 -5.05
N SER A 49 6.12 -11.51 -5.10
CA SER A 49 6.75 -12.61 -5.84
C SER A 49 6.25 -13.97 -5.33
N HIS A 50 6.14 -14.93 -6.26
CA HIS A 50 5.77 -16.30 -5.96
C HIS A 50 6.75 -17.00 -4.98
N ASP A 51 8.01 -16.57 -4.99
CA ASP A 51 9.08 -17.15 -4.18
C ASP A 51 9.17 -16.56 -2.76
N LYS A 52 8.21 -15.70 -2.36
CA LYS A 52 8.19 -15.13 -1.00
C LYS A 52 7.82 -16.20 0.04
N ASP A 53 8.49 -16.16 1.18
CA ASP A 53 8.24 -17.07 2.31
C ASP A 53 6.86 -16.85 2.97
N SER A 54 6.29 -15.65 2.81
CA SER A 54 4.99 -15.28 3.35
C SER A 54 4.14 -14.57 2.30
N PHE A 55 2.84 -14.86 2.28
CA PHE A 55 1.86 -14.25 1.36
C PHE A 55 2.32 -14.22 -0.11
N PRO A 56 2.82 -15.34 -0.70
CA PRO A 56 3.19 -15.38 -2.11
C PRO A 56 1.94 -15.10 -2.97
N ASP A 57 2.14 -14.44 -4.12
CA ASP A 57 1.10 -14.12 -5.09
C ASP A 57 -0.03 -13.20 -4.59
N CYS A 58 0.04 -12.69 -3.35
CA CYS A 58 -0.93 -11.73 -2.82
C CYS A 58 -0.60 -10.29 -3.25
N TYR A 59 -1.63 -9.47 -3.34
CA TYR A 59 -1.48 -8.03 -3.48
C TYR A 59 -1.19 -7.38 -2.13
N ASP A 60 -0.22 -6.47 -2.13
CA ASP A 60 0.32 -5.78 -0.98
C ASP A 60 0.39 -4.28 -1.24
N ILE A 61 0.74 -3.50 -0.22
CA ILE A 61 0.98 -2.06 -0.25
C ILE A 61 1.91 -1.71 -1.43
N SER A 62 1.83 -0.48 -1.93
CA SER A 62 2.66 -0.05 -3.08
C SER A 62 4.15 -0.32 -2.87
N SER A 63 4.67 0.06 -1.69
CA SER A 63 6.03 -0.30 -1.24
C SER A 63 6.05 -0.35 0.29
N ALA A 64 6.72 -1.35 0.84
CA ALA A 64 6.82 -1.54 2.29
C ALA A 64 8.16 -2.18 2.66
N GLY A 65 8.84 -1.63 3.65
CA GLY A 65 10.13 -2.14 4.07
C GLY A 65 10.43 -1.97 5.54
N HIS A 66 11.29 -2.86 6.04
CA HIS A 66 11.79 -2.82 7.40
C HIS A 66 12.74 -1.66 7.63
N VAL A 67 12.64 -1.06 8.82
CA VAL A 67 13.53 0.00 9.26
C VAL A 67 14.67 -0.60 10.08
N PRO A 68 15.91 -0.62 9.57
CA PRO A 68 17.06 -1.10 10.34
C PRO A 68 17.23 -0.32 11.64
N ALA A 69 17.81 -0.96 12.65
CA ALA A 69 18.12 -0.28 13.91
C ALA A 69 19.00 0.96 13.69
N GLY A 70 18.58 2.09 14.26
CA GLY A 70 19.27 3.37 14.10
C GLY A 70 18.97 4.14 12.81
N SER A 71 18.20 3.55 11.88
CA SER A 71 17.80 4.23 10.64
C SER A 71 16.52 5.05 10.83
N SER A 72 16.39 6.12 10.02
CA SER A 72 15.17 6.89 9.88
C SER A 72 14.12 6.07 9.12
N VAL A 73 12.85 6.16 9.56
CA VAL A 73 11.75 5.50 8.86
C VAL A 73 11.56 6.10 7.47
N LEU A 74 11.65 7.42 7.34
CA LEU A 74 11.51 8.13 6.07
C LEU A 74 12.59 7.72 5.07
N ASP A 75 13.87 7.69 5.49
CA ASP A 75 14.97 7.30 4.61
C ASP A 75 14.83 5.82 4.17
N SER A 76 14.37 4.96 5.08
CA SER A 76 14.08 3.56 4.75
C SER A 76 12.95 3.44 3.73
N ALA A 77 11.86 4.18 3.91
CA ALA A 77 10.74 4.19 2.96
C ALA A 77 11.14 4.70 1.56
N ILE A 78 11.97 5.76 1.49
CA ILE A 78 12.52 6.28 0.22
C ILE A 78 13.41 5.23 -0.46
N ARG A 79 14.27 4.56 0.31
CA ARG A 79 15.14 3.52 -0.21
C ARG A 79 14.34 2.35 -0.78
N GLU A 80 13.37 1.81 -0.03
CA GLU A 80 12.52 0.70 -0.47
C GLU A 80 11.74 1.08 -1.73
N LEU A 81 11.18 2.29 -1.79
CA LEU A 81 10.47 2.78 -2.97
C LEU A 81 11.36 2.79 -4.22
N SER A 82 12.66 3.13 -4.04
CA SER A 82 13.65 3.11 -5.12
C SER A 82 14.07 1.69 -5.50
N GLU A 83 14.27 0.81 -4.51
CA GLU A 83 14.72 -0.58 -4.74
C GLU A 83 13.62 -1.43 -5.34
N GLU A 84 12.39 -1.34 -4.81
CA GLU A 84 11.26 -2.16 -5.23
C GLU A 84 10.63 -1.73 -6.55
N LEU A 85 10.50 -0.40 -6.77
CA LEU A 85 9.75 0.16 -7.90
C LEU A 85 10.57 1.06 -8.84
N GLY A 86 11.83 1.35 -8.50
CA GLY A 86 12.67 2.27 -9.26
C GLY A 86 12.27 3.74 -9.14
N ILE A 87 11.42 4.11 -8.19
CA ILE A 87 10.96 5.48 -7.97
C ILE A 87 11.97 6.23 -7.12
N LYS A 88 12.55 7.31 -7.68
CA LYS A 88 13.45 8.21 -6.94
C LYS A 88 12.64 9.33 -6.31
N ALA A 89 12.31 9.17 -5.03
CA ALA A 89 11.58 10.16 -4.24
C ALA A 89 12.53 11.01 -3.40
N SER A 90 12.14 12.26 -3.14
CA SER A 90 12.74 13.12 -2.12
C SER A 90 11.93 13.02 -0.81
N PRO A 91 12.49 13.45 0.34
CA PRO A 91 11.74 13.48 1.60
C PRO A 91 10.40 14.23 1.51
N ASP A 92 10.32 15.31 0.73
CA ASP A 92 9.11 16.13 0.56
C ASP A 92 8.02 15.44 -0.27
N ASP A 93 8.35 14.36 -0.96
CA ASP A 93 7.41 13.60 -1.79
C ASP A 93 6.59 12.59 -0.98
N LEU A 94 7.04 12.24 0.22
CA LEU A 94 6.39 11.31 1.12
C LEU A 94 5.66 12.08 2.23
N ILE A 95 4.34 12.13 2.13
CA ILE A 95 3.50 12.86 3.07
C ILE A 95 3.09 11.91 4.19
N PRO A 96 3.52 12.13 5.46
CA PRO A 96 3.11 11.27 6.56
C PRO A 96 1.61 11.41 6.82
N ILE A 97 0.90 10.28 6.94
CA ILE A 97 -0.55 10.23 7.15
C ILE A 97 -0.97 9.53 8.44
N GLY A 98 -0.06 8.90 9.14
CA GLY A 98 -0.33 8.24 10.41
C GLY A 98 0.58 7.07 10.70
N THR A 99 0.19 6.30 11.70
CA THR A 99 0.86 5.07 12.12
C THR A 99 -0.16 3.95 12.25
N HIS A 100 0.28 2.73 12.05
CA HIS A 100 -0.53 1.52 12.18
C HIS A 100 0.24 0.46 12.97
N GLU A 101 -0.45 -0.30 13.81
CA GLU A 101 0.11 -1.46 14.48
C GLU A 101 -0.52 -2.72 13.89
N GLY A 102 0.28 -3.47 13.14
CA GLY A 102 -0.12 -4.74 12.55
C GLY A 102 0.27 -5.92 13.42
N ASN A 103 -0.69 -6.81 13.71
CA ASN A 103 -0.44 -8.05 14.41
C ASN A 103 -1.20 -9.19 13.73
N SER A 104 -0.48 -10.11 13.13
CA SER A 104 -1.09 -11.22 12.41
C SER A 104 -0.39 -12.55 12.68
N HIS A 105 -1.20 -13.60 12.70
CA HIS A 105 -0.75 -15.00 12.82
C HIS A 105 -1.22 -15.76 11.59
N SER A 106 -0.31 -16.44 10.93
CA SER A 106 -0.59 -17.23 9.73
C SER A 106 0.25 -18.51 9.73
N ILE A 107 -0.09 -19.42 8.83
CA ILE A 107 0.72 -20.64 8.60
C ILE A 107 1.13 -20.63 7.13
N PHE A 108 2.43 -20.62 6.86
CA PHE A 108 2.98 -20.74 5.51
C PHE A 108 3.86 -21.98 5.43
N TYR A 109 3.62 -22.82 4.42
CA TYR A 109 4.38 -24.05 4.20
C TYR A 109 4.45 -24.97 5.46
N GLY A 110 3.34 -24.99 6.24
CA GLY A 110 3.25 -25.77 7.48
C GLY A 110 4.01 -25.20 8.68
N LYS A 111 4.53 -23.97 8.58
CA LYS A 111 5.24 -23.27 9.65
C LYS A 111 4.42 -22.09 10.16
N PRO A 112 4.32 -21.90 11.49
CA PRO A 112 3.68 -20.74 12.05
C PRO A 112 4.48 -19.48 11.70
N PHE A 113 3.76 -18.42 11.33
CA PHE A 113 4.31 -17.10 11.06
C PHE A 113 3.56 -16.10 11.93
N HIS A 114 4.30 -15.33 12.71
CA HIS A 114 3.78 -14.25 13.53
C HIS A 114 4.43 -12.94 13.07
N ASN A 115 3.60 -11.98 12.69
CA ASN A 115 4.04 -10.64 12.32
C ASN A 115 3.50 -9.63 13.33
N HIS A 116 4.40 -8.88 13.98
CA HIS A 116 4.06 -7.76 14.82
C HIS A 116 4.89 -6.55 14.41
N GLU A 117 4.24 -5.58 13.78
CA GLU A 117 4.93 -4.42 13.20
C GLU A 117 4.28 -3.10 13.62
N PHE A 118 5.14 -2.09 13.76
CA PHE A 118 4.75 -0.68 13.91
C PHE A 118 5.11 0.06 12.62
N SER A 119 4.10 0.40 11.85
CA SER A 119 4.25 1.02 10.54
C SER A 119 4.04 2.52 10.62
N THR A 120 4.92 3.27 9.97
CA THR A 120 4.66 4.68 9.65
C THR A 120 4.17 4.75 8.20
N LEU A 121 3.02 5.41 8.00
CA LEU A 121 2.33 5.44 6.72
C LEU A 121 2.62 6.74 5.99
N TYR A 122 2.99 6.62 4.73
CA TYR A 122 3.25 7.74 3.83
C TYR A 122 2.37 7.67 2.59
N LEU A 123 1.95 8.85 2.13
CA LEU A 123 1.24 9.03 0.88
C LEU A 123 2.20 9.58 -0.17
N TYR A 124 2.18 8.99 -1.38
CA TYR A 124 2.89 9.45 -2.56
C TYR A 124 1.89 9.76 -3.67
N THR A 125 1.85 11.03 -4.11
CA THR A 125 0.82 11.53 -5.04
C THR A 125 1.37 12.02 -6.39
N LYS A 126 2.69 11.91 -6.60
CA LYS A 126 3.25 12.25 -7.90
C LYS A 126 2.79 11.25 -8.98
N PRO A 127 2.63 11.69 -10.23
CA PRO A 127 2.21 10.81 -11.31
C PRO A 127 3.16 9.63 -11.50
N VAL A 128 2.60 8.42 -11.53
CA VAL A 128 3.32 7.17 -11.78
C VAL A 128 2.74 6.49 -13.01
N LYS A 129 3.61 6.11 -13.93
CA LYS A 129 3.26 5.28 -15.09
C LYS A 129 3.87 3.90 -14.89
N ILE A 130 3.05 2.86 -14.89
CA ILE A 130 3.51 1.46 -14.67
C ILE A 130 4.64 1.07 -15.62
N LYS A 131 4.59 1.51 -16.88
CA LYS A 131 5.62 1.21 -17.90
C LYS A 131 7.00 1.79 -17.60
N ASP A 132 7.07 2.81 -16.72
CA ASP A 132 8.32 3.50 -16.38
C ASP A 132 8.92 2.95 -15.07
N LEU A 133 8.24 2.00 -14.41
CA LEU A 133 8.71 1.35 -13.18
C LEU A 133 9.74 0.27 -13.47
N VAL A 134 10.70 0.15 -12.56
CA VAL A 134 11.71 -0.93 -12.56
C VAL A 134 11.45 -1.79 -11.33
N LEU A 135 10.79 -2.92 -11.53
CA LEU A 135 10.41 -3.81 -10.44
C LEU A 135 11.58 -4.69 -9.99
N GLN A 136 11.74 -4.82 -8.68
CA GLN A 136 12.66 -5.81 -8.09
C GLN A 136 12.01 -7.20 -8.17
N GLU A 137 12.39 -7.99 -9.18
CA GLU A 137 11.75 -9.27 -9.52
C GLU A 137 11.76 -10.30 -8.37
N SER A 138 12.76 -10.25 -7.49
CA SER A 138 12.81 -11.11 -6.29
C SER A 138 11.71 -10.78 -5.27
N GLU A 139 11.19 -9.56 -5.29
CA GLU A 139 10.19 -9.05 -4.34
C GLU A 139 8.80 -8.93 -4.98
N ILE A 140 8.74 -8.41 -6.22
CA ILE A 140 7.52 -8.00 -6.89
C ILE A 140 7.37 -8.70 -8.24
N GLN A 141 6.24 -9.38 -8.44
CA GLN A 141 5.87 -10.00 -9.70
C GLN A 141 5.29 -9.00 -10.70
N SER A 142 4.42 -8.10 -10.22
CA SER A 142 3.72 -7.10 -11.04
C SER A 142 3.11 -6.01 -10.14
N VAL A 143 2.65 -4.93 -10.77
CA VAL A 143 1.87 -3.87 -10.11
C VAL A 143 0.60 -3.58 -10.88
N LYS A 144 -0.44 -3.13 -10.17
CA LYS A 144 -1.74 -2.80 -10.76
C LYS A 144 -2.44 -1.71 -9.97
N TRP A 145 -3.22 -0.87 -10.66
CA TRP A 145 -4.12 0.10 -10.04
C TRP A 145 -5.43 -0.55 -9.61
N PHE A 146 -5.87 -0.20 -8.40
CA PHE A 146 -7.13 -0.68 -7.80
C PHE A 146 -7.96 0.51 -7.34
N ASP A 147 -9.28 0.46 -7.60
CA ASP A 147 -10.21 1.41 -7.00
C ASP A 147 -10.21 1.28 -5.48
N LEU A 148 -10.03 2.41 -4.77
CA LEU A 148 -9.90 2.42 -3.32
C LEU A 148 -11.17 1.90 -2.62
N ASN A 149 -12.35 2.28 -3.09
CA ASN A 149 -13.60 1.90 -2.43
C ASN A 149 -13.86 0.41 -2.59
N GLN A 150 -13.65 -0.12 -3.82
CA GLN A 150 -13.79 -1.56 -4.07
C GLN A 150 -12.75 -2.36 -3.28
N LEU A 151 -11.50 -1.90 -3.22
CA LEU A 151 -10.45 -2.55 -2.43
C LEU A 151 -10.81 -2.61 -0.94
N MET A 152 -11.34 -1.52 -0.39
CA MET A 152 -11.78 -1.48 1.00
C MET A 152 -12.90 -2.50 1.27
N GLU A 153 -13.86 -2.65 0.37
CA GLU A 153 -14.90 -3.66 0.50
C GLU A 153 -14.34 -5.09 0.40
N ASP A 154 -13.43 -5.33 -0.54
CA ASP A 154 -12.78 -6.64 -0.71
C ASP A 154 -12.01 -7.04 0.56
N VAL A 155 -11.16 -6.15 1.08
CA VAL A 155 -10.33 -6.41 2.27
C VAL A 155 -11.21 -6.56 3.52
N LYS A 156 -12.26 -5.73 3.67
CA LYS A 156 -13.22 -5.82 4.78
C LYS A 156 -13.94 -7.16 4.83
N ASN A 157 -14.21 -7.75 3.68
CA ASN A 157 -14.91 -9.03 3.54
C ASN A 157 -13.94 -10.23 3.42
N ASP A 158 -12.67 -10.07 3.79
CA ASP A 158 -11.64 -11.10 3.73
C ASP A 158 -11.53 -11.78 2.33
N ALA A 159 -11.69 -11.00 1.27
CA ALA A 159 -11.52 -11.50 -0.08
C ALA A 159 -10.09 -12.07 -0.26
N PRO A 160 -9.94 -13.24 -0.89
CA PRO A 160 -8.63 -13.85 -1.05
C PRO A 160 -7.72 -13.05 -1.98
N GLY A 161 -6.42 -13.18 -1.79
CA GLY A 161 -5.40 -12.58 -2.66
C GLY A 161 -4.89 -11.21 -2.21
N TYR A 162 -5.24 -10.76 -1.02
CA TYR A 162 -4.72 -9.56 -0.39
C TYR A 162 -4.01 -9.89 0.92
N CYS A 163 -2.92 -9.16 1.22
CA CYS A 163 -2.25 -9.16 2.53
C CYS A 163 -2.23 -7.74 3.11
N LEU A 164 -3.40 -7.13 3.18
CA LEU A 164 -3.63 -5.75 3.60
C LEU A 164 -4.44 -5.71 4.90
N TYR A 165 -4.19 -4.69 5.71
CA TYR A 165 -4.98 -4.41 6.90
C TYR A 165 -6.10 -3.40 6.58
N TYR A 166 -7.35 -3.73 6.93
CA TYR A 166 -8.50 -2.86 6.69
C TYR A 166 -8.41 -1.54 7.44
N ASP A 167 -7.95 -1.56 8.68
CA ASP A 167 -7.77 -0.37 9.52
C ASP A 167 -6.67 0.58 8.98
N GLU A 168 -5.63 0.05 8.34
CA GLU A 168 -4.65 0.87 7.62
C GLU A 168 -5.28 1.57 6.41
N LEU A 169 -6.12 0.88 5.65
CA LEU A 169 -6.88 1.48 4.54
C LEU A 169 -7.86 2.56 5.04
N GLN A 170 -8.41 2.43 6.26
CA GLN A 170 -9.24 3.48 6.86
C GLN A 170 -8.43 4.75 7.18
N ILE A 171 -7.19 4.61 7.69
CA ILE A 171 -6.29 5.75 7.91
C ILE A 171 -5.98 6.45 6.59
N LEU A 172 -5.63 5.67 5.56
CA LEU A 172 -5.37 6.20 4.22
C LEU A 172 -6.58 6.98 3.66
N LYS A 173 -7.78 6.38 3.73
CA LYS A 173 -9.00 7.02 3.25
C LYS A 173 -9.30 8.32 3.99
N ALA A 174 -9.17 8.33 5.32
CA ALA A 174 -9.37 9.54 6.12
C ALA A 174 -8.38 10.65 5.73
N ALA A 175 -7.12 10.32 5.45
CA ALA A 175 -6.13 11.28 4.98
C ALA A 175 -6.45 11.85 3.60
N LEU A 176 -7.00 11.04 2.69
CA LEU A 176 -7.42 11.47 1.35
C LEU A 176 -8.70 12.33 1.40
N ASP A 177 -9.65 12.00 2.27
CA ASP A 177 -10.91 12.75 2.44
C ASP A 177 -10.70 14.14 3.03
N ASN A 178 -9.58 14.41 3.68
CA ASN A 178 -9.21 15.68 4.28
C ASN A 178 -8.29 16.55 3.40
N ARG A 179 -8.02 16.14 2.18
CA ARG A 179 -7.23 16.90 1.19
C ARG A 179 -8.14 17.63 0.21
#